data_fc3135a4f5c10ac4b397ee312048e1fb
#
_entry.id   fc3135a4f5c10ac4b397ee312048e1fb
#
_cell.length_a   1.000
_cell.length_b   1.000
_cell.length_c   1.000
_cell.angle_alpha   90.00
_cell.angle_beta   90.00
_cell.angle_gamma   90.00
#
_symmetry.space_group_name_H-M   'P 1'
#
loop_
_entity.id
_entity.type
_entity.pdbx_description
1 polymer ?
#
loop_
_entity_poly.entity_id
_entity_poly.type
_entity_poly.pdbx_seq_one_letter_code
_entity_poly.pdbx_strand_id
1 'polypeptide(L)'
;MERRKVGILGATGMVGQRFIQLLNNHPWFEVAWLAASDRSAGKTYAEACKWKLDTPLPARIAAMTVMPNVPEATPAADLPKIIFAALDADIARELEPKFAAAGCAVVSNSSAFRMTPDVPLVVPEVNADHLELIERQSWRKEPSASGQPGGYIVTNPNCCAIGLVLALKPLEARFGIESLFVSTMQAVSGAGYPGVASLDILGNVVPFIKNEEEKLQEEVGKLLGQLGRGGIQMLDAKLSAHCNRVPVEDGHMECVSIKLRTRATREQVLAAWSEFVPLANQKLPSAPDQPVEFDVNPDRPQPRLDKLRGHGMAATVGRLRECNLLDWKFVVLSHNTIRGAAGAAILNAEVLARLGKFGGSKESYKVPEPIAVPA
;
A
#
# COMPACT_ATOMS: atom_id res chain seq x y z
N MET A 1 5.33 11.27 -23.54
CA MET A 1 3.90 11.24 -23.13
C MET A 1 3.70 12.35 -22.11
N GLU A 2 2.64 13.14 -22.19
CA GLU A 2 2.34 14.16 -21.18
C GLU A 2 2.01 13.51 -19.85
N ARG A 3 2.60 14.00 -18.75
CA ARG A 3 2.37 13.45 -17.41
C ARG A 3 0.96 13.80 -16.93
N ARG A 4 0.28 12.83 -16.33
CA ARG A 4 -1.05 13.04 -15.75
C ARG A 4 -0.93 13.86 -14.46
N LYS A 5 -1.75 14.90 -14.35
CA LYS A 5 -1.85 15.70 -13.13
C LYS A 5 -2.50 14.89 -12.01
N VAL A 6 -1.89 14.92 -10.84
CA VAL A 6 -2.40 14.25 -9.62
C VAL A 6 -2.51 15.22 -8.46
N GLY A 7 -3.43 14.92 -7.55
CA GLY A 7 -3.60 15.64 -6.29
C GLY A 7 -3.18 14.80 -5.09
N ILE A 8 -2.84 15.46 -3.99
CA ILE A 8 -2.51 14.82 -2.72
C ILE A 8 -3.38 15.43 -1.62
N LEU A 9 -4.26 14.61 -1.02
CA LEU A 9 -5.01 14.91 0.19
C LEU A 9 -4.19 14.54 1.43
N GLY A 10 -4.13 15.43 2.43
CA GLY A 10 -3.27 15.25 3.58
C GLY A 10 -1.79 15.50 3.26
N ALA A 11 -1.51 16.40 2.32
CA ALA A 11 -0.19 16.66 1.75
C ALA A 11 0.91 17.02 2.77
N THR A 12 0.55 17.60 3.91
CA THR A 12 1.50 18.05 4.95
C THR A 12 1.90 16.94 5.93
N GLY A 13 1.19 15.79 5.94
CA GLY A 13 1.50 14.62 6.76
C GLY A 13 2.70 13.82 6.23
N MET A 14 3.20 12.87 7.03
CA MET A 14 4.38 12.05 6.65
C MET A 14 4.19 11.29 5.33
N VAL A 15 3.04 10.65 5.13
CA VAL A 15 2.73 9.92 3.89
C VAL A 15 2.52 10.90 2.73
N GLY A 16 1.91 12.07 2.98
CA GLY A 16 1.78 13.15 2.00
C GLY A 16 3.14 13.66 1.50
N GLN A 17 4.09 13.86 2.41
CA GLN A 17 5.47 14.22 2.07
C GLN A 17 6.16 13.11 1.26
N ARG A 18 5.95 11.84 1.62
CA ARG A 18 6.50 10.69 0.89
C ARG A 18 5.93 10.60 -0.53
N PHE A 19 4.65 10.91 -0.75
CA PHE A 19 4.08 11.04 -2.10
C PHE A 19 4.81 12.11 -2.91
N ILE A 20 5.03 13.29 -2.34
CA ILE A 20 5.75 14.39 -3.00
C ILE A 20 7.17 13.95 -3.40
N GLN A 21 7.88 13.29 -2.50
CA GLN A 21 9.22 12.77 -2.76
C GLN A 21 9.23 11.78 -3.92
N LEU A 22 8.36 10.76 -3.89
CA LEU A 22 8.32 9.69 -4.89
C LEU A 22 7.77 10.14 -6.24
N LEU A 23 6.86 11.13 -6.25
CA LEU A 23 6.32 11.72 -7.47
C LEU A 23 7.23 12.78 -8.08
N ASN A 24 8.27 13.19 -7.37
CA ASN A 24 9.25 14.12 -7.94
C ASN A 24 9.97 13.44 -9.11
N ASN A 25 9.81 14.01 -10.32
CA ASN A 25 10.30 13.44 -11.59
C ASN A 25 9.68 12.08 -11.99
N HIS A 26 8.53 11.71 -11.45
CA HIS A 26 7.84 10.50 -11.88
C HIS A 26 7.47 10.57 -13.37
N PRO A 27 7.73 9.51 -14.18
CA PRO A 27 7.58 9.58 -15.64
C PRO A 27 6.12 9.73 -16.10
N TRP A 28 5.13 9.27 -15.31
CA TRP A 28 3.71 9.28 -15.69
C TRP A 28 2.85 10.28 -14.94
N PHE A 29 3.26 10.69 -13.74
CA PHE A 29 2.46 11.53 -12.84
C PHE A 29 3.19 12.81 -12.48
N GLU A 30 2.43 13.90 -12.31
CA GLU A 30 2.91 15.19 -11.86
C GLU A 30 1.99 15.75 -10.77
N VAL A 31 2.55 16.09 -9.61
CA VAL A 31 1.79 16.73 -8.55
C VAL A 31 1.36 18.12 -9.01
N ALA A 32 0.05 18.35 -9.15
CA ALA A 32 -0.54 19.60 -9.60
C ALA A 32 -1.46 20.24 -8.54
N TRP A 33 -1.82 19.52 -7.50
CA TRP A 33 -2.73 19.96 -6.48
C TRP A 33 -2.37 19.38 -5.12
N LEU A 34 -2.39 20.21 -4.08
CA LEU A 34 -2.08 19.81 -2.71
C LEU A 34 -3.19 20.31 -1.80
N ALA A 35 -3.70 19.47 -0.91
CA ALA A 35 -4.66 19.88 0.09
C ALA A 35 -4.30 19.34 1.48
N ALA A 36 -4.67 20.11 2.48
CA ALA A 36 -4.50 19.77 3.88
C ALA A 36 -5.59 20.45 4.73
N SER A 37 -5.51 20.28 6.06
CA SER A 37 -6.47 20.87 6.99
C SER A 37 -6.52 22.40 6.89
N ASP A 38 -7.60 22.99 7.39
CA ASP A 38 -7.85 24.45 7.38
C ASP A 38 -6.68 25.28 7.96
N ARG A 39 -5.90 24.71 8.88
CA ARG A 39 -4.69 25.36 9.43
C ARG A 39 -3.61 25.61 8.38
N SER A 40 -3.60 24.80 7.33
CA SER A 40 -2.62 24.84 6.24
C SER A 40 -3.16 25.49 4.97
N ALA A 41 -4.47 25.49 4.78
CA ALA A 41 -5.13 26.02 3.58
C ALA A 41 -4.81 27.51 3.35
N GLY A 42 -4.59 27.88 2.09
CA GLY A 42 -4.25 29.25 1.67
C GLY A 42 -2.77 29.63 1.81
N LYS A 43 -1.96 28.84 2.49
CA LYS A 43 -0.51 29.07 2.64
C LYS A 43 0.25 28.41 1.49
N THR A 44 1.48 28.87 1.24
CA THR A 44 2.41 28.08 0.42
C THR A 44 2.75 26.78 1.13
N TYR A 45 3.09 25.74 0.37
CA TYR A 45 3.43 24.45 0.95
C TYR A 45 4.63 24.54 1.91
N ALA A 46 5.62 25.39 1.58
CA ALA A 46 6.78 25.64 2.44
C ALA A 46 6.40 26.23 3.81
N GLU A 47 5.37 27.11 3.86
CA GLU A 47 4.87 27.69 5.11
C GLU A 47 3.97 26.71 5.88
N ALA A 48 3.20 25.90 5.17
CA ALA A 48 2.24 24.96 5.75
C ALA A 48 2.89 23.68 6.30
N CYS A 49 4.02 23.26 5.73
CA CYS A 49 4.63 21.95 5.97
C CYS A 49 6.00 22.07 6.63
N LYS A 50 6.20 21.34 7.72
CA LYS A 50 7.53 21.04 8.24
C LYS A 50 8.06 19.81 7.53
N TRP A 51 8.85 20.02 6.48
CA TRP A 51 9.46 18.92 5.73
C TRP A 51 10.34 18.04 6.61
N LYS A 52 10.13 16.73 6.62
CA LYS A 52 10.76 15.76 7.53
C LYS A 52 11.60 14.70 6.83
N LEU A 53 11.57 14.65 5.50
CA LEU A 53 12.32 13.67 4.75
C LEU A 53 13.77 14.13 4.55
N ASP A 54 14.66 13.18 4.35
CA ASP A 54 16.11 13.36 4.14
C ASP A 54 16.48 13.99 2.78
N THR A 55 15.53 14.10 1.86
CA THR A 55 15.71 14.76 0.56
C THR A 55 15.22 16.22 0.63
N PRO A 56 15.79 17.13 -0.17
CA PRO A 56 15.31 18.52 -0.24
C PRO A 56 13.86 18.59 -0.72
N LEU A 57 13.09 19.52 -0.13
CA LEU A 57 11.76 19.88 -0.64
C LEU A 57 11.89 20.45 -2.06
N PRO A 58 11.22 19.89 -3.10
CA PRO A 58 11.30 20.42 -4.45
C PRO A 58 10.77 21.87 -4.51
N ALA A 59 11.54 22.78 -5.11
CA ALA A 59 11.22 24.22 -5.13
C ALA A 59 9.84 24.50 -5.76
N ARG A 60 9.45 23.77 -6.81
CA ARG A 60 8.13 23.90 -7.42
C ARG A 60 7.00 23.59 -6.43
N ILE A 61 7.16 22.53 -5.64
CA ILE A 61 6.18 22.12 -4.64
C ILE A 61 6.15 23.10 -3.48
N ALA A 62 7.30 23.59 -3.04
CA ALA A 62 7.43 24.58 -1.97
C ALA A 62 6.58 25.85 -2.21
N ALA A 63 6.49 26.28 -3.48
CA ALA A 63 5.75 27.46 -3.90
C ALA A 63 4.25 27.20 -4.18
N MET A 64 3.78 25.96 -4.19
CA MET A 64 2.36 25.64 -4.43
C MET A 64 1.49 26.07 -3.26
N THR A 65 0.32 26.63 -3.57
CA THR A 65 -0.69 26.93 -2.55
C THR A 65 -1.37 25.64 -2.09
N VAL A 66 -1.51 25.48 -0.79
CA VAL A 66 -2.26 24.36 -0.18
C VAL A 66 -3.75 24.70 -0.19
N MET A 67 -4.56 23.82 -0.77
CA MET A 67 -6.01 23.95 -0.87
C MET A 67 -6.71 23.33 0.37
N PRO A 68 -7.95 23.73 0.67
CA PRO A 68 -8.79 23.01 1.63
C PRO A 68 -9.05 21.54 1.19
N ASN A 69 -9.28 20.66 2.15
CA ASN A 69 -9.54 19.22 1.90
C ASN A 69 -10.95 18.92 1.34
N VAL A 70 -11.55 19.82 0.58
CA VAL A 70 -12.90 19.64 0.01
C VAL A 70 -12.88 19.88 -1.49
N PRO A 71 -13.55 19.05 -2.30
CA PRO A 71 -13.51 19.19 -3.76
C PRO A 71 -14.14 20.51 -4.24
N GLU A 72 -15.13 21.04 -3.52
CA GLU A 72 -15.84 22.27 -3.85
C GLU A 72 -14.96 23.52 -3.79
N ALA A 73 -13.84 23.47 -3.07
CA ALA A 73 -12.87 24.56 -2.99
C ALA A 73 -12.04 24.73 -4.28
N THR A 74 -12.18 23.83 -5.25
CA THR A 74 -11.44 23.86 -6.51
C THR A 74 -12.43 23.76 -7.67
N PRO A 75 -12.34 24.61 -8.71
CA PRO A 75 -13.16 24.45 -9.91
C PRO A 75 -13.03 23.05 -10.50
N ALA A 76 -14.12 22.44 -10.93
CA ALA A 76 -14.14 21.06 -11.40
C ALA A 76 -13.15 20.78 -12.56
N ALA A 77 -12.85 21.79 -13.37
CA ALA A 77 -11.87 21.72 -14.47
C ALA A 77 -10.41 21.64 -13.96
N ASP A 78 -10.14 22.16 -12.78
CA ASP A 78 -8.80 22.23 -12.18
C ASP A 78 -8.56 21.10 -11.19
N LEU A 79 -9.61 20.39 -10.76
CA LEU A 79 -9.52 19.28 -9.83
C LEU A 79 -8.89 18.06 -10.53
N PRO A 80 -7.76 17.52 -10.05
CA PRO A 80 -7.15 16.36 -10.68
C PRO A 80 -8.05 15.13 -10.63
N LYS A 81 -8.05 14.36 -11.72
CA LYS A 81 -8.81 13.10 -11.81
C LYS A 81 -8.24 11.98 -10.94
N ILE A 82 -7.01 12.12 -10.46
CA ILE A 82 -6.31 11.14 -9.63
C ILE A 82 -5.93 11.82 -8.32
N ILE A 83 -6.42 11.30 -7.21
CA ILE A 83 -6.15 11.82 -5.86
C ILE A 83 -5.50 10.73 -5.02
N PHE A 84 -4.29 11.00 -4.54
CA PHE A 84 -3.66 10.20 -3.49
C PHE A 84 -4.11 10.72 -2.12
N ALA A 85 -4.74 9.87 -1.31
CA ALA A 85 -5.23 10.26 -0.01
C ALA A 85 -4.37 9.67 1.13
N ALA A 86 -3.97 10.55 2.06
CA ALA A 86 -3.21 10.23 3.26
C ALA A 86 -3.88 10.88 4.47
N LEU A 87 -5.13 10.47 4.74
CA LEU A 87 -5.99 11.01 5.77
C LEU A 87 -6.20 9.98 6.89
N ASP A 88 -6.44 10.47 8.11
CA ASP A 88 -6.94 9.63 9.20
C ASP A 88 -8.30 9.05 8.85
N ALA A 89 -8.63 7.86 9.41
CA ALA A 89 -9.79 7.08 9.00
C ALA A 89 -11.13 7.84 9.15
N ASP A 90 -11.29 8.62 10.21
CA ASP A 90 -12.54 9.37 10.43
C ASP A 90 -12.71 10.49 9.41
N ILE A 91 -11.63 11.20 9.09
CA ILE A 91 -11.62 12.25 8.08
C ILE A 91 -11.82 11.66 6.67
N ALA A 92 -11.15 10.55 6.38
CA ALA A 92 -11.27 9.86 5.10
C ALA A 92 -12.70 9.36 4.84
N ARG A 93 -13.36 8.84 5.88
CA ARG A 93 -14.75 8.37 5.79
C ARG A 93 -15.72 9.46 5.35
N GLU A 94 -15.45 10.70 5.74
CA GLU A 94 -16.24 11.85 5.34
C GLU A 94 -15.84 12.41 3.96
N LEU A 95 -14.53 12.54 3.70
CA LEU A 95 -14.03 13.32 2.56
C LEU A 95 -13.82 12.52 1.28
N GLU A 96 -13.29 11.30 1.36
CA GLU A 96 -12.98 10.51 0.17
C GLU A 96 -14.21 10.23 -0.72
N PRO A 97 -15.41 9.95 -0.17
CA PRO A 97 -16.64 9.82 -0.98
C PRO A 97 -17.00 11.11 -1.74
N LYS A 98 -16.74 12.28 -1.18
CA LYS A 98 -17.00 13.57 -1.85
C LYS A 98 -16.12 13.72 -3.10
N PHE A 99 -14.84 13.34 -3.02
CA PHE A 99 -13.94 13.35 -4.17
C PHE A 99 -14.33 12.30 -5.22
N ALA A 100 -14.74 11.10 -4.78
CA ALA A 100 -15.25 10.09 -5.70
C ALA A 100 -16.52 10.58 -6.41
N ALA A 101 -17.48 11.20 -5.72
CA ALA A 101 -18.67 11.80 -6.31
C ALA A 101 -18.34 12.95 -7.28
N ALA A 102 -17.27 13.72 -7.00
CA ALA A 102 -16.75 14.74 -7.90
C ALA A 102 -16.07 14.18 -9.18
N GLY A 103 -16.00 12.86 -9.32
CA GLY A 103 -15.43 12.17 -10.47
C GLY A 103 -13.93 11.87 -10.35
N CYS A 104 -13.37 11.92 -9.15
CA CYS A 104 -11.97 11.58 -8.91
C CYS A 104 -11.78 10.09 -8.62
N ALA A 105 -10.69 9.53 -9.12
CA ALA A 105 -10.17 8.25 -8.66
C ALA A 105 -9.33 8.49 -7.40
N VAL A 106 -9.83 8.04 -6.25
CA VAL A 106 -9.16 8.19 -4.96
C VAL A 106 -8.36 6.93 -4.66
N VAL A 107 -7.04 7.06 -4.58
CA VAL A 107 -6.13 5.98 -4.15
C VAL A 107 -5.76 6.26 -2.69
N SER A 108 -6.41 5.54 -1.78
CA SER A 108 -6.41 5.82 -0.35
C SER A 108 -5.43 4.97 0.44
N ASN A 109 -4.68 5.60 1.34
CA ASN A 109 -3.90 4.91 2.37
C ASN A 109 -4.67 4.74 3.69
N SER A 110 -5.85 5.34 3.79
CA SER A 110 -6.69 5.25 4.98
C SER A 110 -7.26 3.84 5.20
N SER A 111 -7.48 3.47 6.46
CA SER A 111 -8.17 2.22 6.80
C SER A 111 -9.70 2.30 6.64
N ALA A 112 -10.25 3.49 6.36
CA ALA A 112 -11.70 3.76 6.39
C ALA A 112 -12.54 2.81 5.52
N PHE A 113 -12.05 2.46 4.33
CA PHE A 113 -12.80 1.68 3.34
C PHE A 113 -12.17 0.33 3.00
N ARG A 114 -11.07 -0.06 3.66
CA ARG A 114 -10.33 -1.30 3.32
C ARG A 114 -11.20 -2.54 3.36
N MET A 115 -12.11 -2.63 4.34
CA MET A 115 -12.98 -3.80 4.52
C MET A 115 -14.38 -3.61 3.91
N THR A 116 -14.66 -2.49 3.23
CA THR A 116 -15.90 -2.28 2.49
C THR A 116 -16.01 -3.28 1.34
N PRO A 117 -17.16 -3.98 1.14
CA PRO A 117 -17.26 -5.12 0.21
C PRO A 117 -16.98 -4.78 -1.26
N ASP A 118 -17.38 -3.60 -1.73
CA ASP A 118 -17.24 -3.13 -3.11
C ASP A 118 -16.02 -2.21 -3.32
N VAL A 119 -15.22 -1.98 -2.27
CA VAL A 119 -13.97 -1.22 -2.36
C VAL A 119 -12.78 -2.18 -2.43
N PRO A 120 -12.00 -2.17 -3.52
CA PRO A 120 -10.84 -3.02 -3.65
C PRO A 120 -9.73 -2.60 -2.68
N LEU A 121 -9.18 -3.57 -1.98
CA LEU A 121 -7.95 -3.49 -1.19
C LEU A 121 -6.86 -4.18 -2.00
N VAL A 122 -5.84 -3.43 -2.47
CA VAL A 122 -5.00 -3.91 -3.57
C VAL A 122 -3.50 -3.84 -3.28
N VAL A 123 -2.85 -4.96 -3.56
CA VAL A 123 -1.42 -5.09 -3.83
C VAL A 123 -1.31 -5.66 -5.25
N PRO A 124 -0.89 -4.90 -6.26
CA PRO A 124 -1.01 -5.31 -7.67
C PRO A 124 -0.38 -6.66 -8.00
N GLU A 125 0.70 -7.02 -7.33
CA GLU A 125 1.37 -8.30 -7.50
C GLU A 125 0.58 -9.49 -6.93
N VAL A 126 -0.38 -9.21 -6.04
CA VAL A 126 -1.11 -10.23 -5.26
C VAL A 126 -2.52 -10.45 -5.79
N ASN A 127 -3.26 -9.36 -6.06
CA ASN A 127 -4.70 -9.40 -6.30
C ASN A 127 -5.21 -8.26 -7.20
N ALA A 128 -4.51 -7.97 -8.30
CA ALA A 128 -4.92 -6.93 -9.24
C ALA A 128 -6.33 -7.14 -9.84
N ASP A 129 -6.83 -8.38 -9.87
CA ASP A 129 -8.19 -8.75 -10.26
C ASP A 129 -9.26 -8.13 -9.35
N HIS A 130 -8.96 -7.86 -8.09
CA HIS A 130 -9.88 -7.17 -7.18
C HIS A 130 -10.26 -5.75 -7.65
N LEU A 131 -9.49 -5.14 -8.57
CA LEU A 131 -9.84 -3.86 -9.19
C LEU A 131 -11.15 -3.90 -10.00
N GLU A 132 -11.67 -5.07 -10.33
CA GLU A 132 -13.00 -5.21 -10.95
C GLU A 132 -14.13 -4.73 -10.03
N LEU A 133 -13.92 -4.72 -8.71
CA LEU A 133 -14.89 -4.18 -7.75
C LEU A 133 -15.19 -2.71 -7.94
N ILE A 134 -14.31 -1.94 -8.60
CA ILE A 134 -14.53 -0.52 -8.94
C ILE A 134 -15.89 -0.32 -9.65
N GLU A 135 -16.25 -1.22 -10.57
CA GLU A 135 -17.48 -1.10 -11.35
C GLU A 135 -18.75 -1.41 -10.53
N ARG A 136 -18.60 -1.91 -9.29
CA ARG A 136 -19.71 -2.18 -8.37
C ARG A 136 -20.03 -1.01 -7.46
N GLN A 137 -19.11 -0.06 -7.30
CA GLN A 137 -19.24 1.09 -6.39
C GLN A 137 -20.38 2.03 -6.84
N SER A 138 -21.17 2.53 -5.89
CA SER A 138 -22.25 3.48 -6.15
C SER A 138 -21.73 4.78 -6.78
N TRP A 139 -20.63 5.31 -6.28
CA TRP A 139 -19.97 6.52 -6.83
C TRP A 139 -19.60 6.37 -8.31
N ARG A 140 -19.27 5.18 -8.76
CA ARG A 140 -18.93 4.90 -10.16
C ARG A 140 -20.15 4.89 -11.07
N LYS A 141 -21.29 4.48 -10.55
CA LYS A 141 -22.55 4.35 -11.31
C LYS A 141 -23.26 5.68 -11.49
N GLU A 142 -23.08 6.58 -10.53
CA GLU A 142 -23.72 7.90 -10.55
C GLU A 142 -22.87 8.87 -11.39
N PRO A 143 -23.48 9.62 -12.34
CA PRO A 143 -22.76 10.67 -13.06
C PRO A 143 -22.26 11.74 -12.08
N SER A 144 -21.04 12.21 -12.27
CA SER A 144 -20.54 13.39 -11.59
C SER A 144 -21.32 14.64 -12.02
N ALA A 145 -21.18 15.74 -11.29
CA ALA A 145 -21.80 17.03 -11.64
C ALA A 145 -21.45 17.52 -13.05
N SER A 146 -20.36 17.01 -13.66
CA SER A 146 -19.95 17.30 -15.04
C SER A 146 -20.58 16.34 -16.08
N GLY A 147 -21.47 15.42 -15.67
CA GLY A 147 -22.09 14.42 -16.54
C GLY A 147 -21.17 13.27 -16.97
N GLN A 148 -19.92 13.25 -16.47
CA GLN A 148 -18.98 12.13 -16.69
C GLN A 148 -19.27 11.01 -15.67
N PRO A 149 -18.87 9.76 -15.96
CA PRO A 149 -18.93 8.68 -14.97
C PRO A 149 -18.30 9.14 -13.66
N GLY A 150 -18.94 8.83 -12.54
CA GLY A 150 -18.42 9.12 -11.22
C GLY A 150 -17.03 8.49 -10.99
N GLY A 151 -16.31 8.98 -10.00
CA GLY A 151 -15.03 8.43 -9.58
C GLY A 151 -15.21 7.14 -8.79
N TYR A 152 -14.16 6.78 -8.09
CA TYR A 152 -14.13 5.55 -7.28
C TYR A 152 -13.04 5.64 -6.21
N ILE A 153 -13.09 4.71 -5.25
CA ILE A 153 -12.07 4.55 -4.21
C ILE A 153 -11.35 3.20 -4.41
N VAL A 154 -10.03 3.24 -4.35
CA VAL A 154 -9.16 2.06 -4.25
C VAL A 154 -8.30 2.22 -3.01
N THR A 155 -8.19 1.18 -2.19
CA THR A 155 -7.44 1.26 -0.93
C THR A 155 -6.14 0.50 -0.96
N ASN A 156 -5.12 1.09 -0.35
CA ASN A 156 -3.87 0.43 0.03
C ASN A 156 -4.04 -0.28 1.37
N PRO A 157 -3.41 -1.45 1.56
CA PRO A 157 -3.47 -2.16 2.83
C PRO A 157 -2.64 -1.50 3.94
N ASN A 158 -2.77 -2.07 5.12
CA ASN A 158 -1.91 -1.82 6.27
C ASN A 158 -0.43 -2.03 5.90
N CYS A 159 0.45 -1.23 6.48
CA CYS A 159 1.87 -1.23 6.14
C CYS A 159 2.61 -2.54 6.48
N CYS A 160 2.12 -3.32 7.46
CA CYS A 160 2.60 -4.68 7.68
C CYS A 160 1.96 -5.66 6.69
N ALA A 161 0.62 -5.62 6.54
CA ALA A 161 -0.09 -6.55 5.66
C ALA A 161 0.51 -6.61 4.25
N ILE A 162 0.95 -5.47 3.70
CA ILE A 162 1.47 -5.42 2.33
C ILE A 162 2.80 -6.17 2.15
N GLY A 163 3.74 -6.02 3.09
CA GLY A 163 5.01 -6.75 3.07
C GLY A 163 4.79 -8.25 3.27
N LEU A 164 3.91 -8.58 4.22
CA LEU A 164 3.55 -9.95 4.56
C LEU A 164 2.91 -10.69 3.38
N VAL A 165 1.89 -10.11 2.73
CA VAL A 165 1.20 -10.81 1.62
C VAL A 165 2.06 -10.99 0.38
N LEU A 166 3.06 -10.16 0.14
CA LEU A 166 4.04 -10.40 -0.91
C LEU A 166 4.81 -11.69 -0.67
N ALA A 167 5.27 -11.92 0.56
CA ALA A 167 5.96 -13.16 0.93
C ALA A 167 5.02 -14.37 0.97
N LEU A 168 3.74 -14.16 1.33
CA LEU A 168 2.75 -15.23 1.47
C LEU A 168 2.12 -15.65 0.13
N LYS A 169 1.88 -14.71 -0.80
CA LYS A 169 1.16 -15.00 -2.06
C LYS A 169 1.75 -16.17 -2.86
N PRO A 170 3.07 -16.24 -3.12
CA PRO A 170 3.63 -17.35 -3.85
C PRO A 170 3.55 -18.69 -3.10
N LEU A 171 3.54 -18.65 -1.75
CA LEU A 171 3.36 -19.85 -0.93
C LEU A 171 1.91 -20.31 -0.92
N GLU A 172 0.97 -19.37 -0.78
CA GLU A 172 -0.47 -19.66 -0.86
C GLU A 172 -0.84 -20.28 -2.21
N ALA A 173 -0.36 -19.67 -3.29
CA ALA A 173 -0.67 -20.12 -4.65
C ALA A 173 -0.13 -21.53 -4.98
N ARG A 174 0.99 -21.94 -4.37
CA ARG A 174 1.63 -23.24 -4.68
C ARG A 174 1.31 -24.33 -3.68
N PHE A 175 1.12 -23.98 -2.42
CA PHE A 175 1.04 -24.97 -1.34
C PHE A 175 -0.21 -24.82 -0.49
N GLY A 176 -0.95 -23.71 -0.63
CA GLY A 176 -2.03 -23.32 0.27
C GLY A 176 -1.54 -23.03 1.69
N ILE A 177 -2.18 -22.09 2.37
CA ILE A 177 -1.88 -21.77 3.77
C ILE A 177 -2.99 -22.31 4.67
N GLU A 178 -2.61 -23.09 5.69
CA GLU A 178 -3.54 -23.59 6.71
C GLU A 178 -3.59 -22.63 7.91
N SER A 179 -2.42 -22.25 8.41
CA SER A 179 -2.32 -21.33 9.55
C SER A 179 -0.98 -20.61 9.59
N LEU A 180 -0.97 -19.43 10.19
CA LEU A 180 0.27 -18.68 10.42
C LEU A 180 0.21 -17.89 11.73
N PHE A 181 1.37 -17.75 12.34
CA PHE A 181 1.65 -16.87 13.45
C PHE A 181 2.65 -15.81 13.02
N VAL A 182 2.34 -14.54 13.34
CA VAL A 182 3.17 -13.40 12.98
C VAL A 182 3.44 -12.55 14.21
N SER A 183 4.70 -12.25 14.48
CA SER A 183 5.09 -11.22 15.44
C SER A 183 5.78 -10.07 14.69
N THR A 184 5.21 -8.86 14.80
CA THR A 184 5.74 -7.69 14.10
C THR A 184 6.60 -6.83 15.01
N MET A 185 7.65 -6.23 14.43
CA MET A 185 8.48 -5.17 15.02
C MET A 185 8.32 -3.94 14.13
N GLN A 186 7.40 -3.05 14.51
CA GLN A 186 7.00 -1.91 13.69
C GLN A 186 7.77 -0.65 14.03
N ALA A 187 8.32 -0.01 13.00
CA ALA A 187 9.06 1.24 13.07
C ALA A 187 8.19 2.42 13.55
N VAL A 188 8.80 3.40 14.23
CA VAL A 188 8.10 4.57 14.80
C VAL A 188 7.43 5.45 13.75
N SER A 189 7.95 5.53 12.53
CA SER A 189 7.33 6.29 11.43
C SER A 189 5.93 5.78 11.06
N GLY A 190 5.60 4.53 11.37
CA GLY A 190 4.26 3.97 11.18
C GLY A 190 3.19 4.60 12.07
N ALA A 191 3.57 5.31 13.12
CA ALA A 191 2.65 6.08 13.96
C ALA A 191 2.30 7.47 13.36
N GLY A 192 2.90 7.85 12.21
CA GLY A 192 2.80 9.20 11.68
C GLY A 192 3.59 10.21 12.51
N TYR A 193 3.52 11.51 12.14
CA TYR A 193 4.16 12.56 12.92
C TYR A 193 3.19 13.12 13.98
N PRO A 194 3.60 13.34 15.23
CA PRO A 194 4.97 13.34 15.76
C PRO A 194 5.56 11.96 16.12
N GLY A 195 4.90 10.85 15.84
CA GLY A 195 5.37 9.52 16.18
C GLY A 195 4.94 9.10 17.58
N VAL A 196 5.77 8.30 18.22
CA VAL A 196 5.63 7.85 19.61
C VAL A 196 6.45 8.79 20.50
N ALA A 197 5.96 9.11 21.69
CA ALA A 197 6.71 9.93 22.65
C ALA A 197 8.08 9.28 22.95
N SER A 198 9.12 10.10 22.98
CA SER A 198 10.50 9.58 23.05
C SER A 198 10.75 8.71 24.28
N LEU A 199 10.18 9.06 25.44
CA LEU A 199 10.34 8.28 26.66
C LEU A 199 9.56 6.95 26.66
N ASP A 200 8.56 6.82 25.78
CA ASP A 200 7.80 5.57 25.65
C ASP A 200 8.53 4.53 24.78
N ILE A 201 9.44 5.00 23.89
CA ILE A 201 10.03 4.12 22.88
C ILE A 201 11.55 3.98 22.98
N LEU A 202 12.31 4.99 23.49
CA LEU A 202 13.75 4.90 23.61
C LEU A 202 14.15 3.88 24.69
N GLY A 203 14.93 2.87 24.29
CA GLY A 203 15.32 1.76 25.17
C GLY A 203 14.15 0.85 25.56
N ASN A 204 13.04 0.87 24.83
CA ASN A 204 11.81 0.16 25.16
C ASN A 204 11.19 -0.51 23.93
N VAL A 205 10.31 -1.49 24.18
CA VAL A 205 9.41 -2.08 23.19
C VAL A 205 7.98 -1.93 23.71
N VAL A 206 7.09 -1.35 22.92
CA VAL A 206 5.68 -1.22 23.28
C VAL A 206 4.93 -2.40 22.66
N PRO A 207 4.38 -3.36 23.45
CA PRO A 207 3.72 -4.57 22.93
C PRO A 207 2.26 -4.31 22.59
N PHE A 208 1.94 -3.14 22.02
CA PHE A 208 0.58 -2.75 21.69
C PHE A 208 0.57 -1.64 20.61
N ILE A 209 -0.20 -1.88 19.55
CA ILE A 209 -0.57 -0.87 18.56
C ILE A 209 -2.08 -1.02 18.36
N LYS A 210 -2.84 0.05 18.60
CA LYS A 210 -4.31 0.02 18.64
C LYS A 210 -4.90 -0.58 17.35
N ASN A 211 -5.71 -1.64 17.49
CA ASN A 211 -6.43 -2.35 16.42
C ASN A 211 -5.51 -2.90 15.29
N GLU A 212 -4.22 -3.06 15.55
CA GLU A 212 -3.27 -3.44 14.48
C GLU A 212 -3.31 -4.95 14.22
N GLU A 213 -3.50 -5.76 15.26
CA GLU A 213 -3.57 -7.21 15.15
C GLU A 213 -4.81 -7.65 14.37
N GLU A 214 -5.97 -7.07 14.70
CA GLU A 214 -7.23 -7.32 14.00
C GLU A 214 -7.15 -6.90 12.53
N LYS A 215 -6.62 -5.70 12.26
CA LYS A 215 -6.42 -5.21 10.89
C LYS A 215 -5.52 -6.14 10.07
N LEU A 216 -4.41 -6.61 10.67
CA LEU A 216 -3.49 -7.50 9.98
C LEU A 216 -4.18 -8.82 9.59
N GLN A 217 -4.97 -9.39 10.51
CA GLN A 217 -5.73 -10.63 10.27
C GLN A 217 -6.77 -10.46 9.17
N GLU A 218 -7.62 -9.43 9.27
CA GLU A 218 -8.70 -9.17 8.31
C GLU A 218 -8.17 -8.81 6.92
N GLU A 219 -7.18 -7.91 6.86
CA GLU A 219 -6.65 -7.43 5.58
C GLU A 219 -5.88 -8.53 4.83
N VAL A 220 -5.09 -9.36 5.52
CA VAL A 220 -4.42 -10.53 4.90
C VAL A 220 -5.46 -11.50 4.34
N GLY A 221 -6.55 -11.75 5.08
CA GLY A 221 -7.65 -12.57 4.61
C GLY A 221 -8.29 -12.05 3.32
N LYS A 222 -8.53 -10.73 3.22
CA LYS A 222 -9.09 -10.09 2.02
C LYS A 222 -8.08 -10.08 0.86
N LEU A 223 -6.82 -9.75 1.12
CA LEU A 223 -5.77 -9.63 0.10
C LEU A 223 -5.45 -10.95 -0.59
N LEU A 224 -5.40 -12.04 0.17
CA LEU A 224 -5.17 -13.40 -0.35
C LEU A 224 -6.46 -14.12 -0.72
N GLY A 225 -7.61 -13.49 -0.52
CA GLY A 225 -8.91 -14.00 -0.90
C GLY A 225 -9.12 -14.04 -2.41
N GLN A 226 -10.19 -14.69 -2.84
CA GLN A 226 -10.56 -14.86 -4.24
C GLN A 226 -11.76 -14.01 -4.62
N LEU A 227 -11.67 -13.29 -5.74
CA LEU A 227 -12.78 -12.53 -6.28
C LEU A 227 -13.81 -13.46 -6.92
N GLY A 228 -15.05 -13.41 -6.43
CA GLY A 228 -16.18 -14.16 -6.97
C GLY A 228 -17.36 -13.25 -7.33
N ARG A 229 -18.46 -13.87 -7.79
CA ARG A 229 -19.67 -13.14 -8.15
C ARG A 229 -20.28 -12.35 -6.99
N GLY A 230 -20.21 -12.91 -5.77
CA GLY A 230 -20.75 -12.32 -4.53
C GLY A 230 -19.81 -11.33 -3.83
N GLY A 231 -18.60 -11.11 -4.34
CA GLY A 231 -17.57 -10.32 -3.70
C GLY A 231 -16.29 -11.14 -3.45
N ILE A 232 -15.48 -10.71 -2.49
CA ILE A 232 -14.24 -11.43 -2.14
C ILE A 232 -14.57 -12.52 -1.12
N GLN A 233 -14.25 -13.75 -1.47
CA GLN A 233 -14.17 -14.85 -0.53
C GLN A 233 -12.83 -14.76 0.19
N MET A 234 -12.86 -14.50 1.49
CA MET A 234 -11.67 -14.38 2.32
C MET A 234 -10.86 -15.67 2.31
N LEU A 235 -9.54 -15.55 2.46
CA LEU A 235 -8.67 -16.72 2.64
C LEU A 235 -9.12 -17.53 3.85
N ASP A 236 -9.32 -18.83 3.65
CA ASP A 236 -9.62 -19.80 4.72
C ASP A 236 -8.30 -20.26 5.37
N ALA A 237 -7.71 -19.39 6.19
CA ALA A 237 -6.53 -19.70 6.99
C ALA A 237 -6.63 -19.07 8.37
N LYS A 238 -6.06 -19.74 9.37
CA LYS A 238 -6.00 -19.19 10.74
C LYS A 238 -4.78 -18.29 10.86
N LEU A 239 -4.96 -17.04 11.21
CA LEU A 239 -3.89 -16.09 11.45
C LEU A 239 -3.94 -15.57 12.89
N SER A 240 -2.80 -15.60 13.59
CA SER A 240 -2.61 -14.95 14.88
C SER A 240 -1.45 -13.98 14.80
N ALA A 241 -1.65 -12.74 15.25
CA ALA A 241 -0.65 -11.69 15.19
C ALA A 241 -0.35 -11.11 16.58
N HIS A 242 0.92 -10.74 16.80
CA HIS A 242 1.37 -9.88 17.88
C HIS A 242 2.07 -8.66 17.30
N CYS A 243 1.57 -7.46 17.60
CA CYS A 243 2.08 -6.23 17.01
C CYS A 243 2.82 -5.36 18.05
N ASN A 244 4.13 -5.20 17.82
CA ASN A 244 5.02 -4.47 18.70
C ASN A 244 5.56 -3.22 18.02
N ARG A 245 5.68 -2.10 18.75
CA ARG A 245 6.41 -0.91 18.33
C ARG A 245 7.83 -0.97 18.86
N VAL A 246 8.83 -0.73 17.97
CA VAL A 246 10.26 -0.78 18.30
C VAL A 246 10.94 0.55 17.93
N PRO A 247 12.10 0.89 18.55
CA PRO A 247 12.82 2.14 18.29
C PRO A 247 13.63 2.08 16.98
N VAL A 248 12.94 1.76 15.89
CA VAL A 248 13.46 1.76 14.51
C VAL A 248 12.73 2.87 13.74
N GLU A 249 13.46 3.67 12.97
CA GLU A 249 12.88 4.81 12.25
C GLU A 249 11.92 4.34 11.16
N ASP A 250 12.41 3.57 10.19
CA ASP A 250 11.69 3.01 9.04
C ASP A 250 12.02 1.52 8.85
N GLY A 251 11.06 0.76 8.35
CA GLY A 251 11.17 -0.66 8.06
C GLY A 251 10.46 -1.51 9.11
N HIS A 252 9.30 -2.08 8.71
CA HIS A 252 8.58 -3.07 9.52
C HIS A 252 9.18 -4.44 9.29
N MET A 253 9.50 -5.12 10.37
CA MET A 253 10.03 -6.48 10.34
C MET A 253 9.01 -7.43 10.98
N GLU A 254 8.83 -8.60 10.39
CA GLU A 254 7.82 -9.57 10.76
C GLU A 254 8.45 -10.96 10.90
N CYS A 255 8.34 -11.57 12.06
CA CYS A 255 8.71 -12.96 12.30
C CYS A 255 7.50 -13.83 12.02
N VAL A 256 7.59 -14.68 10.99
CA VAL A 256 6.51 -15.52 10.50
C VAL A 256 6.81 -16.98 10.81
N SER A 257 5.81 -17.69 11.36
CA SER A 257 5.76 -19.14 11.40
C SER A 257 4.52 -19.59 10.65
N ILE A 258 4.63 -20.56 9.71
CA ILE A 258 3.57 -20.92 8.78
C ILE A 258 3.40 -22.43 8.67
N LYS A 259 2.15 -22.88 8.59
CA LYS A 259 1.75 -24.22 8.21
C LYS A 259 1.12 -24.19 6.83
N LEU A 260 1.62 -25.01 5.94
CA LEU A 260 1.14 -25.17 4.58
C LEU A 260 0.15 -26.34 4.50
N ARG A 261 -0.82 -26.27 3.58
CA ARG A 261 -1.75 -27.38 3.31
C ARG A 261 -1.04 -28.54 2.62
N THR A 262 -0.12 -28.22 1.71
CA THR A 262 0.74 -29.18 1.04
C THR A 262 2.17 -28.99 1.52
N ARG A 263 2.85 -30.05 1.92
CA ARG A 263 4.26 -30.01 2.34
C ARG A 263 5.13 -29.50 1.20
N ALA A 264 6.07 -28.61 1.53
CA ALA A 264 7.05 -28.08 0.60
C ALA A 264 8.46 -28.31 1.15
N THR A 265 9.42 -28.58 0.29
CA THR A 265 10.84 -28.56 0.66
C THR A 265 11.36 -27.13 0.76
N ARG A 266 12.53 -26.95 1.35
CA ARG A 266 13.18 -25.63 1.42
C ARG A 266 13.42 -25.03 0.04
N GLU A 267 13.86 -25.85 -0.91
CA GLU A 267 14.13 -25.46 -2.30
C GLU A 267 12.85 -25.02 -3.00
N GLN A 268 11.73 -25.70 -2.77
CA GLN A 268 10.43 -25.33 -3.33
C GLN A 268 9.92 -23.99 -2.77
N VAL A 269 10.11 -23.72 -1.48
CA VAL A 269 9.77 -22.43 -0.87
C VAL A 269 10.63 -21.32 -1.46
N LEU A 270 11.94 -21.52 -1.60
CA LEU A 270 12.85 -20.57 -2.22
C LEU A 270 12.50 -20.31 -3.70
N ALA A 271 12.19 -21.34 -4.45
CA ALA A 271 11.74 -21.25 -5.84
C ALA A 271 10.43 -20.46 -5.95
N ALA A 272 9.49 -20.67 -5.01
CA ALA A 272 8.25 -19.89 -4.98
C ALA A 272 8.49 -18.39 -4.91
N TRP A 273 9.42 -17.94 -4.07
CA TRP A 273 9.78 -16.51 -3.96
C TRP A 273 10.55 -15.99 -5.17
N SER A 274 11.56 -16.73 -5.65
CA SER A 274 12.41 -16.28 -6.75
C SER A 274 11.68 -16.19 -8.09
N GLU A 275 10.68 -17.02 -8.31
CA GLU A 275 9.87 -17.05 -9.53
C GLU A 275 8.65 -16.12 -9.48
N PHE A 276 8.41 -15.47 -8.32
CA PHE A 276 7.28 -14.57 -8.14
C PHE A 276 7.59 -13.18 -8.71
N VAL A 277 7.31 -12.99 -10.00
CA VAL A 277 7.53 -11.73 -10.75
C VAL A 277 6.29 -11.35 -11.59
N PRO A 278 5.11 -11.23 -10.99
CA PRO A 278 3.83 -11.10 -11.71
C PRO A 278 3.72 -9.84 -12.57
N LEU A 279 4.49 -8.80 -12.28
CA LEU A 279 4.47 -7.51 -13.01
C LEU A 279 5.67 -7.32 -13.95
N ALA A 280 6.57 -8.29 -14.11
CA ALA A 280 7.82 -8.16 -14.85
C ALA A 280 7.65 -7.59 -16.28
N ASN A 281 6.57 -7.94 -16.98
CA ASN A 281 6.32 -7.51 -18.36
C ASN A 281 5.43 -6.25 -18.46
N GLN A 282 5.03 -5.64 -17.33
CA GLN A 282 4.09 -4.52 -17.33
C GLN A 282 4.74 -3.16 -17.49
N LYS A 283 6.07 -3.06 -17.32
CA LYS A 283 6.84 -1.81 -17.42
C LYS A 283 6.25 -0.69 -16.57
N LEU A 284 5.90 -0.99 -15.34
CA LEU A 284 5.39 -0.03 -14.36
C LEU A 284 6.57 0.65 -13.66
N PRO A 285 6.67 1.99 -13.66
CA PRO A 285 7.84 2.70 -13.13
C PRO A 285 8.17 2.41 -11.66
N SER A 286 7.15 2.15 -10.84
CA SER A 286 7.33 1.88 -9.39
C SER A 286 7.40 0.40 -9.03
N ALA A 287 7.18 -0.52 -10.00
CA ALA A 287 7.27 -1.95 -9.72
C ALA A 287 8.75 -2.37 -9.56
N PRO A 288 9.11 -3.08 -8.49
CA PRO A 288 10.44 -3.66 -8.37
C PRO A 288 10.60 -4.84 -9.35
N ASP A 289 11.81 -5.06 -9.83
CA ASP A 289 12.11 -6.20 -10.71
C ASP A 289 11.82 -7.53 -10.00
N GLN A 290 12.12 -7.59 -8.70
CA GLN A 290 11.84 -8.73 -7.82
C GLN A 290 11.02 -8.25 -6.62
N PRO A 291 9.70 -8.57 -6.55
CA PRO A 291 8.86 -8.16 -5.43
C PRO A 291 9.23 -8.81 -4.09
N VAL A 292 9.81 -10.01 -4.14
CA VAL A 292 10.27 -10.75 -2.96
C VAL A 292 11.73 -11.13 -3.15
N GLU A 293 12.63 -10.53 -2.36
CA GLU A 293 14.07 -10.80 -2.39
C GLU A 293 14.46 -11.67 -1.21
N PHE A 294 15.07 -12.84 -1.46
CA PHE A 294 15.57 -13.71 -0.40
C PHE A 294 17.04 -13.39 -0.09
N ASP A 295 17.35 -13.15 1.21
CA ASP A 295 18.71 -12.97 1.69
C ASP A 295 19.22 -14.25 2.39
N VAL A 296 20.38 -14.74 1.96
CA VAL A 296 20.98 -15.98 2.45
C VAL A 296 21.71 -15.81 3.78
N ASN A 297 22.05 -14.58 4.15
CA ASN A 297 22.83 -14.32 5.36
C ASN A 297 21.99 -14.61 6.63
N PRO A 298 22.57 -15.23 7.64
CA PRO A 298 21.83 -15.68 8.81
C PRO A 298 21.33 -14.55 9.74
N ASP A 299 21.83 -13.33 9.58
CA ASP A 299 21.48 -12.15 10.35
C ASP A 299 20.63 -11.12 9.58
N ARG A 300 20.16 -11.49 8.37
CA ARG A 300 19.34 -10.63 7.49
C ARG A 300 17.93 -11.20 7.34
N PRO A 301 16.91 -10.31 7.06
CA PRO A 301 17.01 -8.87 6.80
C PRO A 301 17.10 -8.02 8.08
N GLN A 302 17.67 -6.81 7.92
CA GLN A 302 17.78 -5.80 8.97
C GLN A 302 17.21 -4.45 8.46
N PRO A 303 16.35 -3.73 9.21
CA PRO A 303 15.72 -2.48 8.74
C PRO A 303 16.74 -1.44 8.26
N ARG A 304 17.86 -1.27 8.99
CA ARG A 304 18.91 -0.32 8.64
C ARG A 304 19.58 -0.61 7.30
N LEU A 305 19.69 -1.87 6.91
CA LEU A 305 20.49 -2.31 5.76
C LEU A 305 19.63 -2.68 4.55
N ASP A 306 18.38 -3.12 4.78
CA ASP A 306 17.58 -3.77 3.73
C ASP A 306 16.30 -3.04 3.35
N LYS A 307 15.86 -2.05 4.13
CA LYS A 307 14.57 -1.37 3.90
C LYS A 307 14.43 -0.72 2.52
N LEU A 308 15.54 -0.41 1.85
CA LEU A 308 15.54 0.24 0.52
C LEU A 308 15.76 -0.73 -0.65
N ARG A 309 15.75 -2.04 -0.43
CA ARG A 309 15.82 -3.01 -1.53
C ARG A 309 14.66 -2.79 -2.51
N GLY A 310 14.92 -2.96 -3.81
CA GLY A 310 13.96 -2.62 -4.85
C GLY A 310 13.46 -1.16 -4.75
N HIS A 311 14.34 -0.21 -4.39
CA HIS A 311 13.99 1.19 -4.11
C HIS A 311 12.93 1.34 -2.99
N GLY A 312 12.93 0.44 -2.02
CA GLY A 312 11.95 0.38 -0.92
C GLY A 312 10.62 -0.27 -1.30
N MET A 313 10.53 -0.86 -2.50
CA MET A 313 9.33 -1.52 -3.01
C MET A 313 9.37 -3.04 -2.92
N ALA A 314 10.53 -3.66 -2.68
CA ALA A 314 10.64 -5.09 -2.44
C ALA A 314 10.34 -5.45 -0.98
N ALA A 315 9.78 -6.65 -0.76
CA ALA A 315 9.78 -7.33 0.53
C ALA A 315 11.03 -8.21 0.62
N THR A 316 11.88 -7.98 1.60
CA THR A 316 13.08 -8.80 1.82
C THR A 316 12.75 -9.93 2.77
N VAL A 317 12.96 -11.18 2.32
CA VAL A 317 12.75 -12.38 3.13
C VAL A 317 14.09 -13.00 3.48
N GLY A 318 14.24 -13.48 4.69
CA GLY A 318 15.46 -14.18 5.11
C GLY A 318 15.18 -15.18 6.22
N ARG A 319 16.23 -15.87 6.64
CA ARG A 319 16.17 -16.82 7.76
C ARG A 319 15.14 -17.93 7.60
N LEU A 320 14.94 -18.45 6.38
CA LEU A 320 14.06 -19.59 6.13
C LEU A 320 14.61 -20.85 6.85
N ARG A 321 13.83 -21.39 7.77
CA ARG A 321 14.18 -22.56 8.61
C ARG A 321 12.95 -23.39 8.90
N GLU A 322 13.14 -24.68 9.18
CA GLU A 322 12.09 -25.51 9.75
C GLU A 322 11.56 -24.95 11.06
N CYS A 323 10.28 -25.11 11.31
CA CYS A 323 9.58 -24.70 12.50
C CYS A 323 9.14 -25.93 13.30
N ASN A 324 9.49 -26.00 14.60
CA ASN A 324 9.13 -27.13 15.44
C ASN A 324 7.63 -27.19 15.79
N LEU A 325 6.90 -26.07 15.60
CA LEU A 325 5.45 -25.99 15.88
C LEU A 325 4.61 -26.09 14.61
N LEU A 326 5.13 -25.53 13.51
CA LEU A 326 4.50 -25.49 12.19
C LEU A 326 5.49 -26.06 11.16
N ASP A 327 5.34 -25.74 9.87
CA ASP A 327 6.27 -26.28 8.86
C ASP A 327 7.53 -25.39 8.73
N TRP A 328 7.33 -24.10 8.46
CA TRP A 328 8.41 -23.17 8.16
C TRP A 328 8.35 -21.92 9.03
N LYS A 329 9.51 -21.29 9.23
CA LYS A 329 9.63 -19.95 9.83
C LYS A 329 10.66 -19.13 9.07
N PHE A 330 10.35 -17.84 8.92
CA PHE A 330 11.19 -16.87 8.19
C PHE A 330 10.95 -15.45 8.73
N VAL A 331 11.72 -14.51 8.24
CA VAL A 331 11.58 -13.09 8.59
C VAL A 331 11.30 -12.30 7.31
N VAL A 332 10.33 -11.41 7.36
CA VAL A 332 10.00 -10.45 6.28
C VAL A 332 10.37 -9.06 6.75
N LEU A 333 10.87 -8.23 5.86
CA LEU A 333 11.09 -6.81 6.05
C LEU A 333 10.56 -6.04 4.85
N SER A 334 9.81 -4.98 5.09
CA SER A 334 9.39 -4.03 4.06
C SER A 334 9.47 -2.59 4.54
N HIS A 335 9.63 -1.63 3.62
CA HIS A 335 9.64 -0.21 3.95
C HIS A 335 8.22 0.30 4.16
N ASN A 336 7.85 0.60 5.40
CA ASN A 336 6.48 0.92 5.81
C ASN A 336 5.90 2.21 5.21
N THR A 337 6.70 3.20 4.86
CA THR A 337 6.21 4.46 4.26
C THR A 337 6.36 4.52 2.74
N ILE A 338 7.17 3.62 2.14
CA ILE A 338 7.28 3.44 0.69
C ILE A 338 6.38 2.28 0.27
N ARG A 339 6.82 1.03 0.40
CA ARG A 339 6.00 -0.14 0.04
C ARG A 339 4.70 -0.19 0.83
N GLY A 340 4.77 0.11 2.13
CA GLY A 340 3.62 0.08 3.05
C GLY A 340 2.63 1.25 2.90
N ALA A 341 2.92 2.25 2.05
CA ALA A 341 2.06 3.42 1.90
C ALA A 341 2.19 4.08 0.51
N ALA A 342 2.98 5.17 0.40
CA ALA A 342 2.96 6.04 -0.78
C ALA A 342 3.39 5.33 -2.06
N GLY A 343 4.44 4.52 -2.03
CA GLY A 343 4.94 3.80 -3.21
C GLY A 343 3.93 2.80 -3.75
N ALA A 344 3.26 2.05 -2.86
CA ALA A 344 2.23 1.11 -3.29
C ALA A 344 0.99 1.81 -3.87
N ALA A 345 0.59 2.97 -3.32
CA ALA A 345 -0.50 3.76 -3.89
C ALA A 345 -0.14 4.27 -5.30
N ILE A 346 1.11 4.70 -5.52
CA ILE A 346 1.60 5.09 -6.85
C ILE A 346 1.55 3.90 -7.80
N LEU A 347 2.02 2.72 -7.37
CA LEU A 347 1.95 1.49 -8.18
C LEU A 347 0.50 1.10 -8.51
N ASN A 348 -0.44 1.23 -7.56
CA ASN A 348 -1.87 1.04 -7.82
C ASN A 348 -2.37 2.01 -8.90
N ALA A 349 -1.98 3.30 -8.85
CA ALA A 349 -2.35 4.27 -9.85
C ALA A 349 -1.74 3.97 -11.23
N GLU A 350 -0.52 3.44 -11.28
CA GLU A 350 0.11 2.99 -12.53
C GLU A 350 -0.68 1.84 -13.18
N VAL A 351 -1.11 0.86 -12.40
CA VAL A 351 -1.97 -0.22 -12.88
C VAL A 351 -3.31 0.31 -13.37
N LEU A 352 -3.96 1.22 -12.63
CA LEU A 352 -5.20 1.86 -13.05
C LEU A 352 -5.02 2.66 -14.35
N ALA A 353 -3.86 3.31 -14.55
CA ALA A 353 -3.53 4.00 -15.80
C ALA A 353 -3.44 3.02 -16.97
N ARG A 354 -2.78 1.88 -16.80
CA ARG A 354 -2.70 0.82 -17.82
C ARG A 354 -4.07 0.22 -18.15
N LEU A 355 -4.93 0.08 -17.15
CA LEU A 355 -6.32 -0.39 -17.33
C LEU A 355 -7.25 0.67 -17.99
N GLY A 356 -6.75 1.89 -18.28
CA GLY A 356 -7.53 2.97 -18.85
C GLY A 356 -8.59 3.55 -17.90
N LYS A 357 -8.46 3.33 -16.58
CA LYS A 357 -9.47 3.74 -15.60
C LYS A 357 -9.54 5.25 -15.34
N PHE A 358 -8.59 6.04 -15.85
CA PHE A 358 -8.58 7.52 -15.77
C PHE A 358 -9.06 8.22 -17.05
N GLY A 359 -9.66 7.48 -17.98
CA GLY A 359 -9.93 7.94 -19.34
C GLY A 359 -8.71 7.81 -20.26
N GLY A 360 -8.94 7.51 -21.53
CA GLY A 360 -7.91 7.20 -22.54
C GLY A 360 -8.03 5.77 -23.06
N SER A 361 -7.25 5.42 -24.09
CA SER A 361 -7.19 4.07 -24.62
C SER A 361 -6.63 3.09 -23.60
N LYS A 362 -7.25 1.91 -23.48
CA LYS A 362 -6.66 0.79 -22.75
C LYS A 362 -5.34 0.43 -23.44
N GLU A 363 -4.22 0.65 -22.77
CA GLU A 363 -2.98 -0.03 -23.13
C GLU A 363 -3.08 -1.47 -22.59
N SER A 364 -2.48 -2.42 -23.29
CA SER A 364 -2.59 -3.85 -22.96
C SER A 364 -1.99 -4.18 -21.57
N TYR A 365 -2.76 -3.96 -20.52
CA TYR A 365 -2.47 -4.54 -19.21
C TYR A 365 -3.08 -5.94 -19.18
N LYS A 366 -2.23 -6.94 -19.00
CA LYS A 366 -2.70 -8.28 -18.67
C LYS A 366 -2.72 -8.39 -17.15
N VAL A 367 -3.92 -8.60 -16.59
CA VAL A 367 -4.03 -9.02 -15.19
C VAL A 367 -3.16 -10.26 -15.03
N PRO A 368 -2.25 -10.31 -14.05
CA PRO A 368 -1.45 -11.51 -13.80
C PRO A 368 -2.37 -12.71 -13.68
N GLU A 369 -2.11 -13.76 -14.47
CA GLU A 369 -2.87 -14.99 -14.34
C GLU A 369 -2.68 -15.57 -12.94
N PRO A 370 -3.72 -16.13 -12.32
CA PRO A 370 -3.58 -16.83 -11.07
C PRO A 370 -2.49 -17.89 -11.24
N ILE A 371 -1.53 -17.91 -10.31
CA ILE A 371 -0.51 -18.98 -10.32
C ILE A 371 -1.27 -20.29 -10.15
N ALA A 372 -1.22 -21.16 -11.18
CA ALA A 372 -1.93 -22.43 -11.16
C ALA A 372 -1.41 -23.27 -9.98
N VAL A 373 -2.32 -23.66 -9.11
CA VAL A 373 -2.01 -24.65 -8.07
C VAL A 373 -1.83 -25.98 -8.81
N PRO A 374 -0.68 -26.66 -8.72
CA PRO A 374 -0.56 -28.02 -9.24
C PRO A 374 -1.58 -28.91 -8.54
N ALA A 375 -2.31 -29.68 -9.32
CA ALA A 375 -3.31 -30.65 -8.84
C ALA A 375 -2.69 -31.71 -7.93
#